data_6bf4263f36399e8730dbd3543ae954ba
#
_entry.id   6bf4263f36399e8730dbd3543ae954ba
#
_cell.length_a   1.000
_cell.length_b   1.000
_cell.length_c   1.000
_cell.angle_alpha   90.00
_cell.angle_beta   90.00
_cell.angle_gamma   90.00
#
_symmetry.space_group_name_H-M   'P 1'
#
loop_
_entity.id
_entity.type
_entity.pdbx_description
1 polymer ?
#
loop_
_entity_poly.entity_id
_entity_poly.type
_entity_poly.pdbx_seq_one_letter_code
_entity_poly.pdbx_strand_id
1 'polypeptide(L)'
;HIDVPILTIEQNVNAKRPRDSPNDRYLWHLRLGHIAEDRINKLEKNGLLSPLTSESYPTCESCLQGKMTKLPFVGHGERATDLLALVHTDVCGPFDVPARGNFVYFITFTDDLSRYGYVYLMRHKSEAFEKFKEFRHEVEKQTEKPIKVLRLDRGGEYLSRKFLDYLKKNGIVSRWTPPGISQLNGVFERRNRTLLDM
;
A
#
# COMPACT_ATOMS: atom_id res chain seq x y z
N HIS A 1 -4.64 15.14 41.46
CA HIS A 1 -5.96 14.59 41.15
C HIS A 1 -6.56 15.44 40.05
N ILE A 2 -6.64 14.87 38.85
CA ILE A 2 -7.34 15.48 37.73
C ILE A 2 -8.64 14.67 37.62
N ASP A 3 -9.76 15.29 38.04
CA ASP A 3 -11.08 14.73 37.89
C ASP A 3 -11.48 14.78 36.42
N VAL A 4 -11.56 13.61 35.78
CA VAL A 4 -12.12 13.49 34.44
C VAL A 4 -13.64 13.35 34.60
N PRO A 5 -14.47 14.22 34.02
CA PRO A 5 -15.91 14.07 34.13
C PRO A 5 -16.36 12.87 33.32
N ILE A 6 -16.98 11.91 33.98
CA ILE A 6 -17.68 10.80 33.36
C ILE A 6 -18.92 11.38 32.67
N LEU A 7 -18.90 11.45 31.33
CA LEU A 7 -20.07 11.77 30.55
C LEU A 7 -21.07 10.60 30.66
N THR A 8 -22.04 10.76 31.55
CA THR A 8 -23.20 9.88 31.61
C THR A 8 -24.06 10.17 30.39
N ILE A 9 -24.08 9.24 29.43
CA ILE A 9 -25.02 9.29 28.32
C ILE A 9 -26.39 8.94 28.90
N GLU A 10 -27.18 9.95 29.26
CA GLU A 10 -28.59 9.76 29.51
C GLU A 10 -29.25 9.33 28.20
N GLN A 11 -29.59 8.04 28.11
CA GLN A 11 -30.41 7.52 27.04
C GLN A 11 -31.79 8.15 27.15
N ASN A 12 -32.05 9.12 26.29
CA ASN A 12 -33.39 9.73 26.17
C ASN A 12 -34.29 8.71 25.46
N VAL A 13 -34.91 7.82 26.26
CA VAL A 13 -35.71 6.67 25.82
C VAL A 13 -37.08 7.08 25.22
N ASN A 14 -37.39 8.38 25.15
CA ASN A 14 -38.70 8.91 24.75
C ASN A 14 -38.69 9.73 23.45
N ALA A 15 -37.73 9.59 22.57
CA ALA A 15 -37.87 10.10 21.22
C ALA A 15 -38.94 9.26 20.49
N LYS A 16 -40.17 9.77 20.35
CA LYS A 16 -41.19 9.21 19.49
C LYS A 16 -40.61 9.02 18.09
N ARG A 17 -40.37 7.75 17.71
CA ARG A 17 -39.90 7.40 16.38
C ARG A 17 -40.90 7.94 15.36
N PRO A 18 -40.41 8.60 14.27
CA PRO A 18 -41.31 8.93 13.15
C PRO A 18 -41.95 7.63 12.65
N ARG A 19 -43.25 7.65 12.38
CA ARG A 19 -44.02 6.50 11.92
C ARG A 19 -43.83 6.14 10.43
N ASP A 20 -42.81 6.64 9.77
CA ASP A 20 -42.39 6.03 8.52
C ASP A 20 -41.59 4.80 8.92
N SER A 21 -42.17 3.61 8.72
CA SER A 21 -41.51 2.35 9.08
C SER A 21 -40.15 2.31 8.34
N PRO A 22 -39.03 2.43 9.07
CA PRO A 22 -37.77 2.41 8.40
C PRO A 22 -37.64 1.04 7.74
N ASN A 23 -37.23 1.03 6.46
CA ASN A 23 -36.96 -0.20 5.74
C ASN A 23 -36.22 -1.17 6.66
N ASP A 24 -36.90 -2.22 7.11
CA ASP A 24 -36.43 -3.16 8.12
C ASP A 24 -35.14 -3.88 7.65
N ARG A 25 -35.04 -4.16 6.34
CA ARG A 25 -33.88 -4.73 5.70
C ARG A 25 -32.67 -3.78 5.76
N TYR A 26 -32.89 -2.47 5.55
CA TYR A 26 -31.86 -1.46 5.71
C TYR A 26 -31.40 -1.32 7.16
N LEU A 27 -32.30 -1.40 8.12
CA LEU A 27 -31.96 -1.40 9.53
C LEU A 27 -31.05 -2.59 9.90
N TRP A 28 -31.34 -3.78 9.40
CA TRP A 28 -30.49 -4.93 9.63
C TRP A 28 -29.13 -4.80 8.93
N HIS A 29 -29.09 -4.23 7.72
CA HIS A 29 -27.85 -3.88 7.05
C HIS A 29 -26.94 -3.01 7.96
N LEU A 30 -27.50 -1.95 8.56
CA LEU A 30 -26.74 -1.07 9.47
C LEU A 30 -26.34 -1.79 10.76
N ARG A 31 -27.27 -2.50 11.41
CA ARG A 31 -27.03 -3.18 12.69
C ARG A 31 -26.00 -4.29 12.62
N LEU A 32 -25.91 -4.97 11.48
CA LEU A 32 -24.96 -6.06 11.24
C LEU A 32 -23.65 -5.58 10.62
N GLY A 33 -23.32 -4.29 10.75
CA GLY A 33 -22.06 -3.74 10.28
C GLY A 33 -21.97 -3.66 8.76
N HIS A 34 -23.05 -3.26 8.12
CA HIS A 34 -23.14 -3.05 6.67
C HIS A 34 -22.91 -4.31 5.83
N ILE A 35 -23.37 -5.48 6.28
CA ILE A 35 -23.28 -6.72 5.52
C ILE A 35 -24.05 -6.65 4.20
N ALA A 36 -23.61 -7.43 3.21
CA ALA A 36 -24.27 -7.51 1.91
C ALA A 36 -25.69 -8.08 2.03
N GLU A 37 -26.60 -7.64 1.16
CA GLU A 37 -28.00 -8.04 1.12
C GLU A 37 -28.18 -9.56 1.02
N ASP A 38 -27.35 -10.24 0.22
CA ASP A 38 -27.36 -11.70 0.11
C ASP A 38 -27.14 -12.42 1.44
N ARG A 39 -26.36 -11.82 2.35
CA ARG A 39 -26.16 -12.38 3.69
C ARG A 39 -27.39 -12.16 4.57
N ILE A 40 -28.07 -11.04 4.45
CA ILE A 40 -29.34 -10.77 5.15
C ILE A 40 -30.38 -11.78 4.70
N ASN A 41 -30.50 -12.03 3.40
CA ASN A 41 -31.40 -13.02 2.82
C ASN A 41 -31.12 -14.44 3.33
N LYS A 42 -29.85 -14.80 3.52
CA LYS A 42 -29.48 -16.08 4.11
C LYS A 42 -29.89 -16.18 5.58
N LEU A 43 -29.73 -15.11 6.35
CA LEU A 43 -30.14 -15.09 7.76
C LEU A 43 -31.65 -15.23 7.92
N GLU A 44 -32.42 -14.57 7.06
CA GLU A 44 -33.87 -14.69 6.98
C GLU A 44 -34.29 -16.14 6.61
N LYS A 45 -33.71 -16.67 5.52
CA LYS A 45 -33.99 -18.04 5.06
C LYS A 45 -33.66 -19.11 6.09
N ASN A 46 -32.63 -18.87 6.90
CA ASN A 46 -32.23 -19.78 7.97
C ASN A 46 -33.02 -19.59 9.30
N GLY A 47 -34.03 -18.71 9.30
CA GLY A 47 -34.87 -18.45 10.49
C GLY A 47 -34.16 -17.68 11.61
N LEU A 48 -32.99 -17.10 11.34
CA LEU A 48 -32.23 -16.29 12.31
C LEU A 48 -32.73 -14.84 12.38
N LEU A 49 -33.41 -14.38 11.36
CA LEU A 49 -34.18 -13.14 11.32
C LEU A 49 -35.64 -13.45 11.02
N SER A 50 -36.56 -12.69 11.66
CA SER A 50 -37.97 -12.71 11.29
C SER A 50 -38.15 -12.29 9.84
N PRO A 51 -39.20 -12.77 9.13
CA PRO A 51 -39.49 -12.32 7.77
C PRO A 51 -39.47 -10.80 7.67
N LEU A 52 -38.74 -10.28 6.71
CA LEU A 52 -38.60 -8.83 6.49
C LEU A 52 -39.64 -8.34 5.51
N THR A 53 -40.25 -7.19 5.80
CA THR A 53 -41.35 -6.64 5.00
C THR A 53 -40.88 -5.94 3.73
N SER A 54 -39.62 -5.49 3.72
CA SER A 54 -39.03 -4.77 2.59
C SER A 54 -38.25 -5.72 1.67
N GLU A 55 -38.54 -5.69 0.38
CA GLU A 55 -37.87 -6.53 -0.63
C GLU A 55 -36.39 -6.11 -0.85
N SER A 56 -36.14 -4.80 -0.80
CA SER A 56 -34.78 -4.24 -0.98
C SER A 56 -34.61 -2.95 -0.19
N TYR A 57 -33.39 -2.43 -0.10
CA TYR A 57 -33.12 -1.15 0.53
C TYR A 57 -32.30 -0.23 -0.39
N PRO A 58 -32.38 1.12 -0.20
CA PRO A 58 -31.66 2.08 -1.00
C PRO A 58 -30.15 1.90 -0.84
N THR A 59 -29.40 2.34 -1.82
CA THR A 59 -27.94 2.29 -1.79
C THR A 59 -27.39 2.99 -0.56
N CYS A 60 -26.64 2.27 0.24
CA CYS A 60 -26.04 2.83 1.46
C CYS A 60 -24.81 3.68 1.11
N GLU A 61 -24.86 4.96 1.45
CA GLU A 61 -23.77 5.91 1.18
C GLU A 61 -22.46 5.50 1.88
N SER A 62 -22.53 5.07 3.14
CA SER A 62 -21.37 4.58 3.88
C SER A 62 -20.71 3.37 3.22
N CYS A 63 -21.53 2.46 2.64
CA CYS A 63 -21.02 1.33 1.87
C CYS A 63 -20.37 1.77 0.57
N LEU A 64 -20.92 2.77 -0.11
CA LEU A 64 -20.31 3.34 -1.31
C LEU A 64 -18.95 3.93 -0.97
N GLN A 65 -18.88 4.78 0.04
CA GLN A 65 -17.64 5.41 0.48
C GLN A 65 -16.61 4.38 0.94
N GLY A 66 -17.00 3.39 1.75
CA GLY A 66 -16.12 2.34 2.25
C GLY A 66 -15.66 1.34 1.17
N LYS A 67 -16.45 1.14 0.12
CA LYS A 67 -16.14 0.27 -1.01
C LYS A 67 -15.53 0.99 -2.20
N MET A 68 -15.36 2.31 -2.12
CA MET A 68 -14.66 3.06 -3.16
C MET A 68 -13.22 2.53 -3.26
N THR A 69 -13.02 1.58 -4.17
CA THR A 69 -11.68 1.19 -4.58
C THR A 69 -11.06 2.35 -5.32
N LYS A 70 -9.77 2.58 -5.11
CA LYS A 70 -9.00 3.47 -6.00
C LYS A 70 -9.30 3.04 -7.44
N LEU A 71 -9.58 4.00 -8.31
CA LEU A 71 -9.77 3.74 -9.75
C LEU A 71 -8.68 2.79 -10.25
N PRO A 72 -9.02 1.76 -11.05
CA PRO A 72 -8.01 0.92 -11.66
C PRO A 72 -7.03 1.80 -12.42
N PHE A 73 -5.73 1.54 -12.24
CA PHE A 73 -4.69 2.25 -12.96
C PHE A 73 -4.80 1.93 -14.46
N VAL A 74 -5.37 2.86 -15.21
CA VAL A 74 -5.56 2.74 -16.66
C VAL A 74 -4.28 3.10 -17.43
N GLY A 75 -3.28 3.68 -16.75
CA GLY A 75 -2.01 4.04 -17.35
C GLY A 75 -1.13 2.80 -17.54
N HIS A 76 -0.89 2.42 -18.77
CA HIS A 76 0.22 1.56 -19.09
C HIS A 76 1.52 2.34 -18.87
N GLY A 77 2.18 2.11 -17.73
CA GLY A 77 3.55 2.62 -17.53
C GLY A 77 4.42 2.08 -18.66
N GLU A 78 5.18 2.94 -19.31
CA GLU A 78 6.18 2.51 -20.29
C GLU A 78 7.11 1.50 -19.64
N ARG A 79 7.09 0.27 -20.14
CA ARG A 79 8.00 -0.77 -19.69
C ARG A 79 9.35 -0.62 -20.38
N ALA A 80 10.40 -0.96 -19.68
CA ALA A 80 11.73 -1.04 -20.27
C ALA A 80 11.74 -2.09 -21.40
N THR A 81 12.38 -1.76 -22.50
CA THR A 81 12.56 -2.65 -23.67
C THR A 81 13.92 -3.33 -23.66
N ASP A 82 14.83 -2.93 -22.77
CA ASP A 82 16.18 -3.45 -22.65
C ASP A 82 16.56 -3.64 -21.17
N LEU A 83 17.50 -4.56 -20.90
CA LEU A 83 18.06 -4.78 -19.56
C LEU A 83 18.72 -3.52 -19.05
N LEU A 84 18.52 -3.20 -17.77
CA LEU A 84 19.04 -2.03 -17.07
C LEU A 84 18.61 -0.66 -17.66
N ALA A 85 17.69 -0.66 -18.64
CA ALA A 85 17.13 0.59 -19.15
C ALA A 85 16.31 1.32 -18.06
N LEU A 86 15.70 0.58 -17.15
CA LEU A 86 14.99 1.12 -15.99
C LEU A 86 15.16 0.16 -14.80
N VAL A 87 15.81 0.65 -13.76
CA VAL A 87 15.96 -0.05 -12.48
C VAL A 87 15.12 0.67 -11.44
N HIS A 88 14.41 -0.10 -10.65
CA HIS A 88 13.63 0.40 -9.54
C HIS A 88 14.36 0.11 -8.24
N THR A 89 14.24 1.00 -7.27
CA THR A 89 14.77 0.79 -5.93
C THR A 89 13.75 1.16 -4.88
N ASP A 90 13.82 0.43 -3.77
CA ASP A 90 12.97 0.66 -2.61
C ASP A 90 13.71 0.22 -1.34
N VAL A 91 13.53 0.98 -0.25
CA VAL A 91 14.09 0.70 1.07
C VAL A 91 12.98 0.27 2.01
N CYS A 92 13.12 -0.92 2.59
CA CYS A 92 12.17 -1.48 3.54
C CYS A 92 12.78 -1.54 4.93
N GLY A 93 11.97 -1.26 5.95
CA GLY A 93 12.36 -1.22 7.37
C GLY A 93 12.06 0.15 8.02
N PRO A 94 12.36 0.34 9.31
CA PRO A 94 13.08 -0.61 10.15
C PRO A 94 12.24 -1.84 10.53
N PHE A 95 12.88 -3.00 10.70
CA PHE A 95 12.24 -4.20 11.22
C PHE A 95 12.18 -4.15 12.74
N ASP A 96 11.09 -4.64 13.30
CA ASP A 96 10.92 -4.76 14.75
C ASP A 96 11.95 -5.72 15.36
N VAL A 97 12.28 -6.79 14.63
CA VAL A 97 13.30 -7.76 15.01
C VAL A 97 14.48 -7.65 14.04
N PRO A 98 15.67 -7.25 14.53
CA PRO A 98 16.86 -7.16 13.67
C PRO A 98 17.25 -8.54 13.12
N ALA A 99 17.63 -8.59 11.85
CA ALA A 99 18.22 -9.77 11.24
C ALA A 99 19.63 -10.04 11.81
N ARG A 100 20.16 -11.26 11.56
CA ARG A 100 21.51 -11.65 11.99
C ARG A 100 22.53 -10.62 11.50
N GLY A 101 23.34 -10.09 12.40
CA GLY A 101 24.29 -9.01 12.12
C GLY A 101 23.74 -7.59 12.38
N ASN A 102 22.61 -7.49 13.09
CA ASN A 102 21.95 -6.22 13.46
C ASN A 102 21.49 -5.39 12.26
N PHE A 103 21.09 -6.07 11.17
CA PHE A 103 20.46 -5.40 10.05
C PHE A 103 18.98 -5.16 10.35
N VAL A 104 18.51 -3.93 10.16
CA VAL A 104 17.13 -3.50 10.40
C VAL A 104 16.45 -2.95 9.16
N TYR A 105 17.17 -2.87 8.04
CA TYR A 105 16.68 -2.45 6.73
C TYR A 105 17.18 -3.39 5.65
N PHE A 106 16.46 -3.44 4.54
CA PHE A 106 17.01 -3.88 3.27
C PHE A 106 16.68 -2.88 2.16
N ILE A 107 17.52 -2.85 1.13
CA ILE A 107 17.26 -2.15 -0.12
C ILE A 107 17.16 -3.17 -1.24
N THR A 108 16.19 -2.96 -2.12
CA THR A 108 16.02 -3.76 -3.33
C THR A 108 16.32 -2.94 -4.56
N PHE A 109 16.98 -3.58 -5.55
CA PHE A 109 17.14 -3.07 -6.90
C PHE A 109 16.53 -4.08 -7.85
N THR A 110 15.59 -3.67 -8.68
CA THR A 110 14.89 -4.59 -9.59
C THR A 110 14.88 -4.03 -11.00
N ASP A 111 15.35 -4.80 -11.94
CA ASP A 111 15.26 -4.46 -13.36
C ASP A 111 13.82 -4.56 -13.86
N ASP A 112 13.36 -3.55 -14.60
CA ASP A 112 11.97 -3.47 -15.05
C ASP A 112 11.64 -4.51 -16.12
N LEU A 113 12.59 -4.85 -16.99
CA LEU A 113 12.37 -5.81 -18.08
C LEU A 113 12.33 -7.24 -17.55
N SER A 114 13.41 -7.71 -16.92
CA SER A 114 13.57 -9.09 -16.47
C SER A 114 12.87 -9.40 -15.17
N ARG A 115 12.56 -8.38 -14.37
CA ARG A 115 12.07 -8.50 -12.98
C ARG A 115 13.08 -9.14 -12.04
N TYR A 116 14.28 -9.36 -12.49
CA TYR A 116 15.36 -9.82 -11.63
C TYR A 116 15.73 -8.75 -10.62
N GLY A 117 15.99 -9.13 -9.37
CA GLY A 117 16.24 -8.18 -8.31
C GLY A 117 17.31 -8.63 -7.36
N TYR A 118 18.04 -7.64 -6.88
CA TYR A 118 19.06 -7.75 -5.87
C TYR A 118 18.56 -7.21 -4.55
N VAL A 119 18.98 -7.82 -3.45
CA VAL A 119 18.61 -7.43 -2.08
C VAL A 119 19.89 -7.25 -1.28
N TYR A 120 20.03 -6.09 -0.64
CA TYR A 120 21.16 -5.81 0.24
C TYR A 120 20.64 -5.42 1.62
N LEU A 121 21.20 -6.05 2.66
CA LEU A 121 20.90 -5.73 4.04
C LEU A 121 21.64 -4.47 4.48
N MET A 122 21.00 -3.65 5.31
CA MET A 122 21.56 -2.40 5.82
C MET A 122 21.24 -2.24 7.31
N ARG A 123 22.12 -1.59 8.05
CA ARG A 123 21.89 -1.17 9.44
C ARG A 123 21.25 0.21 9.50
N HIS A 124 21.58 1.08 8.55
CA HIS A 124 21.09 2.44 8.47
C HIS A 124 20.65 2.77 7.04
N LYS A 125 19.59 3.55 6.90
CA LYS A 125 19.13 4.02 5.57
C LYS A 125 20.19 4.80 4.80
N SER A 126 21.12 5.46 5.51
CA SER A 126 22.23 6.20 4.90
C SER A 126 23.22 5.32 4.11
N GLU A 127 23.18 4.00 4.29
CA GLU A 127 24.02 3.04 3.54
C GLU A 127 23.49 2.82 2.10
N ALA A 128 22.27 3.28 1.78
CA ALA A 128 21.63 3.06 0.48
C ALA A 128 22.52 3.48 -0.70
N PHE A 129 23.27 4.58 -0.57
CA PHE A 129 24.19 5.04 -1.60
C PHE A 129 25.35 4.07 -1.84
N GLU A 130 25.96 3.53 -0.78
CA GLU A 130 27.04 2.56 -0.91
C GLU A 130 26.53 1.25 -1.52
N LYS A 131 25.33 0.80 -1.10
CA LYS A 131 24.69 -0.38 -1.66
C LYS A 131 24.31 -0.20 -3.14
N PHE A 132 23.94 1.00 -3.55
CA PHE A 132 23.74 1.30 -4.97
C PHE A 132 25.03 1.18 -5.79
N LYS A 133 26.16 1.64 -5.27
CA LYS A 133 27.45 1.51 -5.96
C LYS A 133 27.89 0.04 -6.10
N GLU A 134 27.68 -0.74 -5.03
CA GLU A 134 27.95 -2.19 -5.01
C GLU A 134 27.09 -2.90 -6.08
N PHE A 135 25.76 -2.68 -6.05
CA PHE A 135 24.84 -3.21 -7.04
C PHE A 135 25.22 -2.83 -8.48
N ARG A 136 25.46 -1.54 -8.71
CA ARG A 136 25.83 -1.05 -10.04
C ARG A 136 27.07 -1.74 -10.58
N HIS A 137 28.13 -1.83 -9.76
CA HIS A 137 29.37 -2.46 -10.16
C HIS A 137 29.20 -3.93 -10.53
N GLU A 138 28.38 -4.64 -9.75
CA GLU A 138 28.07 -6.04 -9.96
C GLU A 138 27.26 -6.24 -11.25
N VAL A 139 26.12 -5.53 -11.38
CA VAL A 139 25.19 -5.77 -12.46
C VAL A 139 25.71 -5.28 -13.82
N GLU A 140 26.40 -4.15 -13.86
CA GLU A 140 27.01 -3.64 -15.12
C GLU A 140 28.12 -4.57 -15.62
N LYS A 141 28.88 -5.23 -14.73
CA LYS A 141 29.85 -6.25 -15.11
C LYS A 141 29.22 -7.55 -15.58
N GLN A 142 28.15 -8.01 -14.94
CA GLN A 142 27.47 -9.24 -15.31
C GLN A 142 26.72 -9.13 -16.64
N THR A 143 26.14 -7.96 -16.92
CA THR A 143 25.29 -7.77 -18.11
C THR A 143 25.99 -7.05 -19.26
N GLU A 144 27.17 -6.49 -19.02
CA GLU A 144 27.90 -5.60 -19.95
C GLU A 144 27.07 -4.41 -20.44
N LYS A 145 26.04 -4.01 -19.66
CA LYS A 145 25.12 -2.91 -19.97
C LYS A 145 25.11 -1.89 -18.84
N PRO A 146 25.10 -0.58 -19.18
CA PRO A 146 25.00 0.46 -18.16
C PRO A 146 23.55 0.64 -17.70
N ILE A 147 23.40 1.03 -16.45
CA ILE A 147 22.11 1.50 -15.92
C ILE A 147 21.78 2.86 -16.55
N LYS A 148 20.62 2.97 -17.22
CA LYS A 148 20.18 4.22 -17.88
C LYS A 148 19.32 5.08 -16.97
N VAL A 149 18.32 4.48 -16.32
CA VAL A 149 17.36 5.19 -15.47
C VAL A 149 17.22 4.47 -14.14
N LEU A 150 17.30 5.23 -13.05
CA LEU A 150 16.99 4.76 -11.70
C LEU A 150 15.69 5.40 -11.23
N ARG A 151 14.67 4.59 -10.97
CA ARG A 151 13.41 5.05 -10.37
C ARG A 151 13.52 5.00 -8.87
N LEU A 152 13.28 6.15 -8.26
CA LEU A 152 13.42 6.39 -6.84
C LEU A 152 12.06 6.74 -6.24
N ASP A 153 11.82 6.35 -5.00
CA ASP A 153 10.80 6.98 -4.19
C ASP A 153 11.32 8.31 -3.62
N ARG A 154 10.46 9.04 -2.90
CA ARG A 154 10.84 10.32 -2.27
C ARG A 154 11.49 10.12 -0.88
N GLY A 155 12.08 8.97 -0.62
CA GLY A 155 12.80 8.72 0.63
C GLY A 155 13.99 9.66 0.81
N GLY A 156 14.21 10.12 2.03
CA GLY A 156 15.29 11.05 2.36
C GLY A 156 16.69 10.48 2.06
N GLU A 157 16.83 9.15 2.02
CA GLU A 157 18.06 8.43 1.66
C GLU A 157 18.54 8.71 0.24
N TYR A 158 17.62 8.96 -0.70
CA TYR A 158 17.92 9.25 -2.11
C TYR A 158 18.13 10.73 -2.40
N LEU A 159 17.70 11.61 -1.47
CA LEU A 159 17.81 13.06 -1.61
C LEU A 159 19.20 13.61 -1.31
N SER A 160 20.14 12.75 -0.88
CA SER A 160 21.50 13.20 -0.58
C SER A 160 22.17 13.74 -1.83
N ARG A 161 22.76 14.95 -1.71
CA ARG A 161 23.46 15.60 -2.82
C ARG A 161 24.54 14.70 -3.43
N LYS A 162 25.24 13.95 -2.59
CA LYS A 162 26.26 12.99 -3.04
C LYS A 162 25.70 11.92 -3.96
N PHE A 163 24.50 11.40 -3.67
CA PHE A 163 23.86 10.37 -4.48
C PHE A 163 23.43 10.92 -5.84
N LEU A 164 22.75 12.06 -5.83
CA LEU A 164 22.29 12.71 -7.07
C LEU A 164 23.45 13.13 -7.98
N ASP A 165 24.51 13.72 -7.41
CA ASP A 165 25.72 14.09 -8.14
C ASP A 165 26.40 12.86 -8.75
N TYR A 166 26.41 11.75 -8.03
CA TYR A 166 26.95 10.47 -8.54
C TYR A 166 26.15 9.94 -9.72
N LEU A 167 24.81 9.94 -9.64
CA LEU A 167 23.95 9.51 -10.75
C LEU A 167 24.21 10.39 -11.98
N LYS A 168 24.22 11.71 -11.81
CA LYS A 168 24.48 12.68 -12.88
C LYS A 168 25.85 12.48 -13.51
N LYS A 169 26.89 12.31 -12.69
CA LYS A 169 28.26 12.08 -13.18
C LYS A 169 28.37 10.82 -14.04
N ASN A 170 27.56 9.82 -13.75
CA ASN A 170 27.57 8.54 -14.47
C ASN A 170 26.49 8.43 -15.55
N GLY A 171 25.82 9.54 -15.89
CA GLY A 171 24.80 9.56 -16.94
C GLY A 171 23.52 8.81 -16.59
N ILE A 172 23.28 8.51 -15.31
CA ILE A 172 22.07 7.81 -14.85
C ILE A 172 20.98 8.82 -14.56
N VAL A 173 19.85 8.70 -15.25
CA VAL A 173 18.71 9.57 -15.05
C VAL A 173 17.94 9.16 -13.80
N SER A 174 17.79 10.07 -12.83
CA SER A 174 16.91 9.85 -11.69
C SER A 174 15.46 10.16 -12.07
N ARG A 175 14.55 9.18 -11.90
CA ARG A 175 13.11 9.33 -12.14
C ARG A 175 12.35 9.15 -10.81
N TRP A 176 11.70 10.20 -10.37
CA TRP A 176 10.95 10.19 -9.13
C TRP A 176 9.54 9.64 -9.33
N THR A 177 9.09 8.82 -8.40
CA THR A 177 7.70 8.39 -8.38
C THR A 177 6.80 9.56 -7.96
N PRO A 178 5.78 9.93 -8.78
CA PRO A 178 4.87 11.00 -8.42
C PRO A 178 4.10 10.70 -7.12
N PRO A 179 3.80 11.73 -6.30
CA PRO A 179 3.00 11.52 -5.10
C PRO A 179 1.60 10.99 -5.47
N GLY A 180 1.10 10.04 -4.68
CA GLY A 180 -0.24 9.48 -4.86
C GLY A 180 -0.36 8.40 -5.95
N ILE A 181 0.68 8.12 -6.74
CA ILE A 181 0.70 7.04 -7.73
C ILE A 181 1.64 5.92 -7.24
N SER A 182 1.34 5.37 -6.07
CA SER A 182 2.04 4.19 -5.53
C SER A 182 1.95 2.97 -6.47
N GLN A 183 0.95 2.96 -7.35
CA GLN A 183 0.70 1.89 -8.32
C GLN A 183 1.87 1.68 -9.30
N LEU A 184 2.67 2.70 -9.59
CA LEU A 184 3.91 2.56 -10.35
C LEU A 184 4.99 1.78 -9.59
N ASN A 185 4.87 1.70 -8.26
CA ASN A 185 5.71 0.89 -7.37
C ASN A 185 5.04 -0.43 -6.94
N GLY A 186 3.80 -0.68 -7.34
CA GLY A 186 3.02 -1.84 -6.89
C GLY A 186 3.68 -3.21 -7.13
N VAL A 187 4.59 -3.30 -8.11
CA VAL A 187 5.39 -4.51 -8.35
C VAL A 187 6.41 -4.70 -7.23
N PHE A 188 7.01 -3.60 -6.77
CA PHE A 188 8.06 -3.61 -5.74
C PHE A 188 7.48 -3.76 -4.35
N GLU A 189 6.39 -3.05 -4.05
CA GLU A 189 5.65 -3.21 -2.80
C GLU A 189 5.22 -4.67 -2.60
N ARG A 190 4.74 -5.32 -3.66
CA ARG A 190 4.38 -6.75 -3.63
C ARG A 190 5.60 -7.63 -3.40
N ARG A 191 6.72 -7.35 -4.08
CA ARG A 191 7.96 -8.09 -3.90
C ARG A 191 8.51 -7.94 -2.48
N ASN A 192 8.58 -6.70 -1.97
CA ASN A 192 9.03 -6.44 -0.62
C ASN A 192 8.15 -7.14 0.43
N ARG A 193 6.83 -7.15 0.21
CA ARG A 193 5.91 -7.93 1.06
C ARG A 193 6.24 -9.41 1.02
N THR A 194 6.46 -9.99 -0.17
CA THR A 194 6.85 -11.41 -0.29
C THR A 194 8.17 -11.69 0.43
N LEU A 195 9.15 -10.79 0.36
CA LEU A 195 10.42 -10.94 1.08
C LEU A 195 10.26 -10.85 2.60
N LEU A 196 9.29 -10.07 3.08
CA LEU A 196 8.99 -9.95 4.51
C LEU A 196 8.21 -11.16 5.05
N ASP A 197 7.42 -11.82 4.20
CA ASP A 197 6.62 -12.99 4.56
C ASP A 197 7.45 -14.30 4.53
N MET A 198 8.70 -14.26 4.06
CA MET A 198 9.66 -15.39 4.02
C MET A 198 10.46 -15.52 5.29
#